data_ec650712c01762850b57ef975bf7104a
#
_entry.id   ec650712c01762850b57ef975bf7104a
#
_cell.length_a   1.000
_cell.length_b   1.000
_cell.length_c   1.000
_cell.angle_alpha   90.00
_cell.angle_beta   90.00
_cell.angle_gamma   90.00
#
_symmetry.space_group_name_H-M   'P 1'
#
loop_
_entity.id
_entity.type
_entity.pdbx_description
1 polymer ?
#
loop_
_entity_poly.entity_id
_entity_poly.type
_entity_poly.pdbx_seq_one_letter_code
_entity_poly.pdbx_strand_id
1 'polypeptide(L)'
;MRLRHIPDADLAILSHPLSINDPEKHKGQWNVLFGNNNPIRLEIGMGKGRFLTDMAKKYPDFNFIGIELYSSVIYRALQLIDSVENKPNNILFICVDARNITDIFDYNEIDRIYLNFSDPWPKDRHAKRRLTSPQFQCLYEKILENGHTIEFKTDNRILFDYSVDAFKEHGAFKLTYISYDFHNDFVMCKENVLTEYEEKFSEAGNPIYKLIAEKNN
;
A
#
# COMPACT_ATOMS: atom_id res chain seq x y z
N MET A 1 -6.53 16.98 2.33
CA MET A 1 -7.07 17.57 1.04
C MET A 1 -8.50 17.10 0.88
N ARG A 2 -9.46 17.99 0.53
CA ARG A 2 -10.84 17.55 0.29
C ARG A 2 -10.91 16.90 -1.10
N LEU A 3 -11.15 15.60 -1.15
CA LEU A 3 -11.36 14.87 -2.41
C LEU A 3 -12.57 15.45 -3.13
N ARG A 4 -12.35 15.92 -4.38
CA ARG A 4 -13.46 16.34 -5.25
C ARG A 4 -13.99 15.10 -5.96
N HIS A 5 -15.30 14.89 -5.87
CA HIS A 5 -15.96 13.87 -6.67
C HIS A 5 -15.76 14.16 -8.18
N ILE A 6 -15.39 13.13 -8.93
CA ILE A 6 -15.28 13.17 -10.40
C ILE A 6 -16.44 12.34 -10.93
N PRO A 7 -17.40 12.97 -11.65
CA PRO A 7 -18.67 12.30 -12.03
C PRO A 7 -18.48 10.98 -12.80
N ASP A 8 -17.51 10.93 -13.72
CA ASP A 8 -17.31 9.79 -14.61
C ASP A 8 -16.27 8.79 -14.11
N ALA A 9 -15.78 8.95 -12.87
CA ALA A 9 -14.72 8.11 -12.32
C ALA A 9 -15.12 6.63 -12.27
N ASP A 10 -16.36 6.34 -11.85
CA ASP A 10 -16.85 4.97 -11.70
C ASP A 10 -16.93 4.27 -13.06
N LEU A 11 -17.41 4.96 -14.11
CA LEU A 11 -17.48 4.41 -15.46
C LEU A 11 -16.08 4.16 -16.05
N ALA A 12 -15.15 5.09 -15.81
CA ALA A 12 -13.77 4.94 -16.28
C ALA A 12 -13.07 3.74 -15.61
N ILE A 13 -13.30 3.54 -14.31
CA ILE A 13 -12.76 2.40 -13.57
C ILE A 13 -13.32 1.09 -14.12
N LEU A 14 -14.64 1.02 -14.35
CA LEU A 14 -15.30 -0.18 -14.88
C LEU A 14 -14.77 -0.61 -16.25
N SER A 15 -14.31 0.32 -17.07
CA SER A 15 -13.86 0.06 -18.45
C SER A 15 -12.35 -0.07 -18.61
N HIS A 16 -11.55 0.27 -17.58
CA HIS A 16 -10.11 0.31 -17.71
C HIS A 16 -9.47 -1.09 -17.50
N PRO A 17 -8.57 -1.54 -18.41
CA PRO A 17 -8.01 -2.90 -18.36
C PRO A 17 -7.15 -3.20 -17.13
N LEU A 18 -6.58 -2.18 -16.47
CA LEU A 18 -5.78 -2.34 -15.25
C LEU A 18 -6.64 -2.23 -13.98
N SER A 19 -7.94 -1.99 -14.09
CA SER A 19 -8.85 -1.91 -12.94
C SER A 19 -9.68 -3.18 -12.83
N ILE A 20 -9.64 -3.82 -11.67
CA ILE A 20 -10.35 -5.07 -11.41
C ILE A 20 -11.65 -4.77 -10.65
N ASN A 21 -12.78 -5.10 -11.27
CA ASN A 21 -14.11 -4.74 -10.76
C ASN A 21 -14.70 -5.77 -9.77
N ASP A 22 -14.38 -7.05 -9.95
CA ASP A 22 -14.85 -8.15 -9.10
C ASP A 22 -13.63 -8.87 -8.47
N PRO A 23 -12.83 -8.20 -7.61
CA PRO A 23 -11.55 -8.73 -7.15
C PRO A 23 -11.68 -10.02 -6.33
N GLU A 24 -12.81 -10.24 -5.67
CA GLU A 24 -13.10 -11.45 -4.91
C GLU A 24 -13.15 -12.73 -5.77
N LYS A 25 -13.44 -12.61 -7.07
CA LYS A 25 -13.43 -13.73 -8.02
C LYS A 25 -12.02 -14.23 -8.34
N HIS A 26 -11.00 -13.46 -8.00
CA HIS A 26 -9.59 -13.75 -8.30
C HIS A 26 -8.79 -14.19 -7.08
N LYS A 27 -9.44 -14.34 -5.94
CA LYS A 27 -8.84 -14.82 -4.70
C LYS A 27 -8.11 -16.15 -4.93
N GLY A 28 -6.82 -16.20 -4.58
CA GLY A 28 -5.97 -17.38 -4.82
C GLY A 28 -5.58 -17.62 -6.29
N GLN A 29 -5.95 -16.72 -7.20
CA GLN A 29 -5.74 -16.88 -8.65
C GLN A 29 -5.24 -15.60 -9.34
N TRP A 30 -4.64 -14.69 -8.63
CA TRP A 30 -4.11 -13.43 -9.20
C TRP A 30 -3.04 -13.66 -10.27
N ASN A 31 -2.29 -14.76 -10.17
CA ASN A 31 -1.31 -15.19 -11.17
C ASN A 31 -1.94 -15.40 -12.57
N VAL A 32 -3.21 -15.79 -12.64
CA VAL A 32 -3.94 -15.93 -13.91
C VAL A 32 -4.13 -14.58 -14.58
N LEU A 33 -4.49 -13.53 -13.80
CA LEU A 33 -4.65 -12.19 -14.35
C LEU A 33 -3.32 -11.57 -14.79
N PHE A 34 -2.25 -11.79 -14.03
CA PHE A 34 -0.92 -11.31 -14.39
C PHE A 34 -0.25 -12.14 -15.50
N GLY A 35 -0.74 -13.37 -15.76
CA GLY A 35 -0.15 -14.30 -16.71
C GLY A 35 1.23 -14.83 -16.29
N ASN A 36 1.56 -14.75 -15.00
CA ASN A 36 2.82 -15.21 -14.43
C ASN A 36 2.65 -15.55 -12.93
N ASN A 37 3.70 -16.16 -12.33
CA ASN A 37 3.72 -16.55 -10.91
C ASN A 37 4.65 -15.66 -10.08
N ASN A 38 4.90 -14.42 -10.47
CA ASN A 38 5.73 -13.50 -9.71
C ASN A 38 5.06 -13.16 -8.37
N PRO A 39 5.83 -12.97 -7.29
CA PRO A 39 5.30 -12.58 -5.99
C PRO A 39 4.52 -11.26 -6.07
N ILE A 40 3.44 -11.18 -5.28
CA ILE A 40 2.52 -10.03 -5.29
C ILE A 40 2.85 -9.07 -4.15
N ARG A 41 3.05 -7.81 -4.49
CA ARG A 41 3.22 -6.70 -3.54
C ARG A 41 2.02 -5.79 -3.56
N LEU A 42 1.51 -5.48 -2.38
CA LEU A 42 0.25 -4.76 -2.18
C LEU A 42 0.51 -3.38 -1.58
N GLU A 43 0.00 -2.31 -2.18
CA GLU A 43 -0.09 -1.00 -1.54
C GLU A 43 -1.54 -0.71 -1.14
N ILE A 44 -1.76 -0.39 0.14
CA ILE A 44 -3.09 -0.06 0.68
C ILE A 44 -3.17 1.44 0.95
N GLY A 45 -4.15 2.09 0.34
CA GLY A 45 -4.25 3.54 0.32
C GLY A 45 -3.26 4.15 -0.67
N MET A 46 -3.18 3.59 -1.88
CA MET A 46 -2.17 3.93 -2.88
C MET A 46 -2.26 5.36 -3.43
N GLY A 47 -3.32 6.09 -3.10
CA GLY A 47 -3.55 7.43 -3.60
C GLY A 47 -3.59 7.47 -5.13
N LYS A 48 -2.81 8.37 -5.75
CA LYS A 48 -2.75 8.52 -7.21
C LYS A 48 -1.84 7.51 -7.91
N GLY A 49 -1.30 6.52 -7.19
CA GLY A 49 -0.58 5.37 -7.75
C GLY A 49 0.85 5.65 -8.23
N ARG A 50 1.46 6.82 -7.95
CA ARG A 50 2.82 7.15 -8.39
C ARG A 50 3.83 6.14 -7.83
N PHE A 51 3.82 5.91 -6.51
CA PHE A 51 4.74 4.97 -5.87
C PHE A 51 4.62 3.57 -6.49
N LEU A 52 3.40 3.07 -6.63
CA LEU A 52 3.17 1.74 -7.18
C LEU A 52 3.62 1.64 -8.65
N THR A 53 3.39 2.68 -9.44
CA THR A 53 3.83 2.75 -10.84
C THR A 53 5.36 2.74 -10.95
N ASP A 54 6.05 3.49 -10.10
CA ASP A 54 7.52 3.54 -10.08
C ASP A 54 8.11 2.23 -9.56
N MET A 55 7.46 1.58 -8.57
CA MET A 55 7.82 0.25 -8.10
C MET A 55 7.67 -0.82 -9.19
N ALA A 56 6.56 -0.81 -9.92
CA ALA A 56 6.31 -1.76 -11.01
C ALA A 56 7.34 -1.64 -12.14
N LYS A 57 7.80 -0.43 -12.46
CA LYS A 57 8.90 -0.21 -13.42
C LYS A 57 10.25 -0.69 -12.89
N LYS A 58 10.55 -0.41 -11.62
CA LYS A 58 11.84 -0.74 -11.01
C LYS A 58 12.01 -2.24 -10.79
N TYR A 59 10.92 -2.96 -10.54
CA TYR A 59 10.93 -4.37 -10.15
C TYR A 59 10.01 -5.21 -11.05
N PRO A 60 10.42 -5.52 -12.29
CA PRO A 60 9.59 -6.26 -13.25
C PRO A 60 9.33 -7.72 -12.85
N ASP A 61 10.13 -8.27 -11.94
CA ASP A 61 9.97 -9.64 -11.44
C ASP A 61 8.97 -9.78 -10.28
N PHE A 62 8.25 -8.70 -9.95
CA PHE A 62 7.17 -8.68 -8.97
C PHE A 62 5.88 -8.17 -9.62
N ASN A 63 4.75 -8.64 -9.13
CA ASN A 63 3.43 -8.11 -9.46
C ASN A 63 3.01 -7.09 -8.41
N PHE A 64 2.32 -6.04 -8.81
CA PHE A 64 1.87 -4.97 -7.93
C PHE A 64 0.37 -4.79 -7.99
N ILE A 65 -0.27 -4.73 -6.82
CA ILE A 65 -1.69 -4.41 -6.69
C ILE A 65 -1.84 -3.18 -5.80
N GLY A 66 -2.61 -2.21 -6.26
CA GLY A 66 -2.95 -1.01 -5.48
C GLY A 66 -4.41 -1.01 -5.06
N ILE A 67 -4.66 -0.78 -3.78
CA ILE A 67 -6.01 -0.63 -3.23
C ILE A 67 -6.24 0.82 -2.82
N GLU A 68 -7.39 1.37 -3.23
CA GLU A 68 -7.85 2.69 -2.81
C GLU A 68 -9.38 2.67 -2.64
N LEU A 69 -9.86 3.41 -1.63
CA LEU A 69 -11.27 3.45 -1.29
C LEU A 69 -12.09 4.32 -2.26
N TYR A 70 -11.48 5.38 -2.77
CA TYR A 70 -12.20 6.43 -3.52
C TYR A 70 -11.99 6.31 -5.02
N SER A 71 -13.06 6.10 -5.76
CA SER A 71 -13.05 5.98 -7.22
C SER A 71 -12.41 7.19 -7.92
N SER A 72 -12.65 8.39 -7.44
CA SER A 72 -12.04 9.61 -7.99
C SER A 72 -10.50 9.63 -7.84
N VAL A 73 -9.94 8.91 -6.87
CA VAL A 73 -8.50 8.78 -6.67
C VAL A 73 -7.92 7.71 -7.59
N ILE A 74 -8.57 6.55 -7.69
CA ILE A 74 -8.24 5.49 -8.66
C ILE A 74 -8.25 6.07 -10.08
N TYR A 75 -9.26 6.85 -10.43
CA TYR A 75 -9.33 7.51 -11.74
C TYR A 75 -8.08 8.35 -12.03
N ARG A 76 -7.55 9.06 -11.03
CA ARG A 76 -6.29 9.80 -11.19
C ARG A 76 -5.09 8.87 -11.34
N ALA A 77 -5.08 7.73 -10.67
CA ALA A 77 -4.02 6.73 -10.86
C ALA A 77 -4.06 6.12 -12.28
N LEU A 78 -5.25 5.87 -12.81
CA LEU A 78 -5.43 5.41 -14.19
C LEU A 78 -4.97 6.47 -15.21
N GLN A 79 -5.31 7.74 -15.00
CA GLN A 79 -4.78 8.83 -15.84
C GLN A 79 -3.25 8.93 -15.78
N LEU A 80 -2.65 8.74 -14.61
CA LEU A 80 -1.20 8.74 -14.43
C LEU A 80 -0.57 7.59 -15.23
N ILE A 81 -1.04 6.35 -15.03
CA ILE A 81 -0.46 5.18 -15.72
C ILE A 81 -0.66 5.28 -17.24
N ASP A 82 -1.74 5.90 -17.72
CA ASP A 82 -1.99 6.13 -19.12
C ASP A 82 -1.05 7.15 -19.75
N SER A 83 -0.56 8.11 -18.97
CA SER A 83 0.41 9.12 -19.41
C SER A 83 1.85 8.59 -19.45
N VAL A 84 2.10 7.41 -18.89
CA VAL A 84 3.45 6.84 -18.80
C VAL A 84 3.86 6.23 -20.13
N GLU A 85 5.01 6.67 -20.63
CA GLU A 85 5.71 5.98 -21.74
C GLU A 85 6.24 4.64 -21.23
N ASN A 86 6.10 3.54 -21.99
CA ASN A 86 6.46 2.18 -21.57
C ASN A 86 5.74 1.76 -20.27
N LYS A 87 4.43 1.68 -20.34
CA LYS A 87 3.58 1.26 -19.21
C LYS A 87 4.02 -0.10 -18.67
N PRO A 88 4.18 -0.25 -17.35
CA PRO A 88 4.41 -1.56 -16.76
C PRO A 88 3.15 -2.44 -16.94
N ASN A 89 3.36 -3.73 -17.19
CA ASN A 89 2.29 -4.73 -17.35
C ASN A 89 2.06 -5.58 -16.08
N ASN A 90 2.82 -5.31 -15.04
CA ASN A 90 2.82 -6.00 -13.76
C ASN A 90 2.13 -5.20 -12.64
N ILE A 91 1.10 -4.40 -12.99
CA ILE A 91 0.36 -3.55 -12.04
C ILE A 91 -1.15 -3.64 -12.29
N LEU A 92 -1.92 -3.72 -11.19
CA LEU A 92 -3.39 -3.70 -11.19
C LEU A 92 -3.91 -2.79 -10.08
N PHE A 93 -5.13 -2.25 -10.27
CA PHE A 93 -5.80 -1.35 -9.33
C PHE A 93 -7.16 -1.89 -8.90
N ILE A 94 -7.50 -1.71 -7.63
CA ILE A 94 -8.76 -2.18 -7.05
C ILE A 94 -9.40 -1.05 -6.25
N CYS A 95 -10.66 -0.70 -6.58
CA CYS A 95 -11.46 0.26 -5.84
C CYS A 95 -12.26 -0.46 -4.75
N VAL A 96 -11.71 -0.60 -3.55
CA VAL A 96 -12.34 -1.35 -2.46
C VAL A 96 -11.94 -0.82 -1.09
N ASP A 97 -12.79 -1.06 -0.09
CA ASP A 97 -12.43 -0.83 1.30
C ASP A 97 -11.43 -1.90 1.77
N ALA A 98 -10.30 -1.47 2.30
CA ALA A 98 -9.24 -2.37 2.79
C ALA A 98 -9.70 -3.32 3.92
N ARG A 99 -10.85 -3.08 4.55
CA ARG A 99 -11.47 -4.01 5.52
C ARG A 99 -11.90 -5.33 4.88
N ASN A 100 -12.05 -5.36 3.57
CA ASN A 100 -12.50 -6.54 2.80
C ASN A 100 -11.33 -7.30 2.14
N ILE A 101 -10.08 -7.01 2.48
CA ILE A 101 -8.91 -7.61 1.80
C ILE A 101 -8.85 -9.13 1.90
N THR A 102 -9.40 -9.72 2.96
CA THR A 102 -9.45 -11.20 3.13
C THR A 102 -10.51 -11.87 2.25
N ASP A 103 -11.42 -11.11 1.66
CA ASP A 103 -12.35 -11.62 0.65
C ASP A 103 -11.70 -11.62 -0.74
N ILE A 104 -10.65 -10.82 -0.92
CA ILE A 104 -9.94 -10.57 -2.17
C ILE A 104 -8.67 -11.41 -2.29
N PHE A 105 -7.90 -11.55 -1.20
CA PHE A 105 -6.66 -12.32 -1.16
C PHE A 105 -6.82 -13.57 -0.30
N ASP A 106 -6.17 -14.64 -0.73
CA ASP A 106 -6.14 -15.90 0.01
C ASP A 106 -5.02 -15.88 1.07
N TYR A 107 -4.96 -16.94 1.85
CA TYR A 107 -3.95 -17.12 2.89
C TYR A 107 -2.55 -17.14 2.28
N ASN A 108 -1.64 -16.30 2.84
CA ASN A 108 -0.24 -16.24 2.41
C ASN A 108 -0.07 -15.96 0.90
N GLU A 109 -0.92 -15.12 0.32
CA GLU A 109 -0.87 -14.79 -1.12
C GLU A 109 -0.03 -13.54 -1.41
N ILE A 110 0.29 -12.74 -0.39
CA ILE A 110 0.98 -11.45 -0.55
C ILE A 110 2.42 -11.54 -0.04
N ASP A 111 3.38 -11.17 -0.91
CA ASP A 111 4.81 -11.08 -0.59
C ASP A 111 5.12 -9.87 0.32
N ARG A 112 4.52 -8.71 0.06
CA ARG A 112 4.80 -7.49 0.83
C ARG A 112 3.62 -6.53 0.83
N ILE A 113 3.42 -5.84 1.96
CA ILE A 113 2.42 -4.80 2.11
C ILE A 113 3.11 -3.45 2.33
N TYR A 114 2.70 -2.43 1.58
CA TYR A 114 3.13 -1.05 1.74
C TYR A 114 1.98 -0.21 2.28
N LEU A 115 2.28 0.57 3.33
CA LEU A 115 1.38 1.54 3.94
C LEU A 115 2.09 2.90 3.92
N ASN A 116 1.83 3.70 2.90
CA ASN A 116 2.52 4.97 2.69
C ASN A 116 1.60 6.16 3.01
N PHE A 117 1.97 6.96 4.01
CA PHE A 117 1.31 8.24 4.36
C PHE A 117 -0.20 8.15 4.51
N SER A 118 -0.67 7.05 5.10
CA SER A 118 -2.09 6.84 5.39
C SER A 118 -2.64 7.86 6.37
N ASP A 119 -3.97 8.07 6.35
CA ASP A 119 -4.66 9.01 7.23
C ASP A 119 -4.37 8.73 8.71
N PRO A 120 -3.94 9.73 9.49
CA PRO A 120 -3.52 9.55 10.88
C PRO A 120 -4.69 9.36 11.86
N TRP A 121 -5.92 9.71 11.48
CA TRP A 121 -7.11 9.61 12.34
C TRP A 121 -6.82 10.07 13.77
N PRO A 122 -6.61 11.38 14.02
CA PRO A 122 -6.02 11.90 15.27
C PRO A 122 -6.87 11.69 16.51
N LYS A 123 -8.18 11.44 16.37
CA LYS A 123 -9.08 11.20 17.51
C LYS A 123 -9.01 9.73 17.92
N ASP A 124 -8.87 9.43 19.22
CA ASP A 124 -8.75 8.06 19.74
C ASP A 124 -9.93 7.16 19.38
N ARG A 125 -11.16 7.71 19.36
CA ARG A 125 -12.35 6.97 18.90
C ARG A 125 -12.26 6.48 17.45
N HIS A 126 -11.32 7.01 16.67
CA HIS A 126 -11.05 6.63 15.29
C HIS A 126 -9.78 5.77 15.12
N ALA A 127 -9.07 5.43 16.19
CA ALA A 127 -7.81 4.67 16.13
C ALA A 127 -7.94 3.38 15.32
N LYS A 128 -9.09 2.70 15.42
CA LYS A 128 -9.39 1.48 14.64
C LYS A 128 -9.45 1.69 13.11
N ARG A 129 -9.49 2.95 12.63
CA ARG A 129 -9.45 3.27 11.19
C ARG A 129 -8.03 3.41 10.66
N ARG A 130 -7.02 3.54 11.55
CA ARG A 130 -5.61 3.58 11.16
C ARG A 130 -5.24 2.26 10.49
N LEU A 131 -4.60 2.30 9.34
CA LEU A 131 -4.18 1.08 8.63
C LEU A 131 -3.15 0.25 9.41
N THR A 132 -2.53 0.82 10.43
CA THR A 132 -1.62 0.13 11.36
C THR A 132 -2.32 -0.37 12.64
N SER A 133 -3.66 -0.26 12.75
CA SER A 133 -4.39 -0.72 13.94
C SER A 133 -4.40 -2.25 14.06
N PRO A 134 -4.56 -2.81 15.28
CA PRO A 134 -4.63 -4.25 15.49
C PRO A 134 -5.69 -4.95 14.63
N GLN A 135 -6.81 -4.26 14.34
CA GLN A 135 -7.85 -4.81 13.46
C GLN A 135 -7.34 -5.05 12.03
N PHE A 136 -6.57 -4.12 11.49
CA PHE A 136 -5.96 -4.28 10.18
C PHE A 136 -4.80 -5.29 10.23
N GLN A 137 -4.00 -5.29 11.30
CA GLN A 137 -2.93 -6.27 11.47
C GLN A 137 -3.45 -7.72 11.45
N CYS A 138 -4.63 -7.99 12.05
CA CYS A 138 -5.29 -9.29 11.95
C CYS A 138 -5.68 -9.67 10.50
N LEU A 139 -5.97 -8.69 9.64
CA LEU A 139 -6.25 -8.94 8.22
C LEU A 139 -4.94 -9.22 7.46
N TYR A 140 -3.90 -8.42 7.72
CA TYR A 140 -2.59 -8.59 7.10
C TYR A 140 -1.93 -9.92 7.46
N GLU A 141 -2.05 -10.36 8.73
CA GLU A 141 -1.59 -11.66 9.19
C GLU A 141 -2.13 -12.83 8.34
N LYS A 142 -3.36 -12.71 7.86
CA LYS A 142 -3.96 -13.77 7.03
C LYS A 142 -3.39 -13.82 5.63
N ILE A 143 -3.24 -12.67 4.97
CA ILE A 143 -2.91 -12.61 3.54
C ILE A 143 -1.41 -12.53 3.27
N LEU A 144 -0.59 -12.03 4.23
CA LEU A 144 0.85 -11.91 4.08
C LEU A 144 1.52 -13.28 4.29
N GLU A 145 2.50 -13.62 3.46
CA GLU A 145 3.33 -14.82 3.63
C GLU A 145 4.14 -14.75 4.94
N ASN A 146 4.40 -15.93 5.53
CA ASN A 146 5.24 -16.01 6.73
C ASN A 146 6.69 -15.59 6.41
N GLY A 147 7.33 -14.84 7.30
CA GLY A 147 8.66 -14.27 7.09
C GLY A 147 8.70 -13.06 6.15
N HIS A 148 7.55 -12.64 5.62
CA HIS A 148 7.43 -11.48 4.74
C HIS A 148 6.99 -10.22 5.50
N THR A 149 7.02 -9.04 4.85
CA THR A 149 7.04 -7.78 5.57
C THR A 149 5.90 -6.81 5.25
N ILE A 150 5.56 -6.02 6.26
CA ILE A 150 4.79 -4.79 6.11
C ILE A 150 5.78 -3.62 6.24
N GLU A 151 5.80 -2.73 5.26
CA GLU A 151 6.56 -1.47 5.30
C GLU A 151 5.61 -0.30 5.49
N PHE A 152 5.83 0.47 6.55
CA PHE A 152 5.03 1.66 6.84
C PHE A 152 5.90 2.90 6.86
N LYS A 153 5.47 3.95 6.12
CA LYS A 153 6.09 5.29 6.11
C LYS A 153 5.06 6.36 6.45
N THR A 154 5.48 7.36 7.23
CA THR A 154 4.66 8.55 7.55
C THR A 154 5.55 9.71 8.01
N ASP A 155 5.08 10.95 7.84
CA ASP A 155 5.62 12.17 8.45
C ASP A 155 4.95 12.48 9.80
N ASN A 156 3.87 11.76 10.14
CA ASN A 156 3.09 12.00 11.37
C ASN A 156 3.66 11.23 12.56
N ARG A 157 4.34 11.93 13.47
CA ARG A 157 4.98 11.35 14.64
C ARG A 157 4.00 10.60 15.55
N ILE A 158 2.82 11.14 15.78
CA ILE A 158 1.81 10.52 16.69
C ILE A 158 1.31 9.19 16.09
N LEU A 159 1.04 9.17 14.77
CA LEU A 159 0.67 7.94 14.09
C LEU A 159 1.81 6.93 14.11
N PHE A 160 3.06 7.39 13.95
CA PHE A 160 4.22 6.50 13.95
C PHE A 160 4.43 5.82 15.29
N ASP A 161 4.45 6.61 16.38
CA ASP A 161 4.61 6.08 17.75
C ASP A 161 3.49 5.06 18.06
N TYR A 162 2.22 5.41 17.78
CA TYR A 162 1.10 4.48 17.89
C TYR A 162 1.33 3.18 17.10
N SER A 163 1.85 3.29 15.87
CA SER A 163 2.06 2.13 14.99
C SER A 163 3.15 1.21 15.54
N VAL A 164 4.25 1.78 16.04
CA VAL A 164 5.33 1.01 16.69
C VAL A 164 4.78 0.22 17.88
N ASP A 165 3.96 0.84 18.73
CA ASP A 165 3.39 0.16 19.89
C ASP A 165 2.37 -0.90 19.46
N ALA A 166 1.49 -0.61 18.50
CA ALA A 166 0.49 -1.56 18.00
C ALA A 166 1.14 -2.82 17.40
N PHE A 167 2.25 -2.69 16.64
CA PHE A 167 2.95 -3.85 16.11
C PHE A 167 3.69 -4.64 17.17
N LYS A 168 4.23 -4.00 18.22
CA LYS A 168 4.85 -4.71 19.36
C LYS A 168 3.84 -5.53 20.17
N GLU A 169 2.63 -5.01 20.32
CA GLU A 169 1.57 -5.65 21.13
C GLU A 169 0.86 -6.78 20.39
N HIS A 170 0.77 -6.75 19.07
CA HIS A 170 -0.01 -7.73 18.29
C HIS A 170 0.51 -9.17 18.36
N GLY A 171 1.83 -9.34 18.49
CA GLY A 171 2.46 -10.66 18.65
C GLY A 171 2.65 -11.48 17.36
N ALA A 172 1.90 -11.23 16.29
CA ALA A 172 2.07 -11.92 15.01
C ALA A 172 3.21 -11.32 14.16
N PHE A 173 3.69 -10.14 14.52
CA PHE A 173 4.72 -9.41 13.79
C PHE A 173 5.90 -9.07 14.69
N LYS A 174 7.11 -9.11 14.13
CA LYS A 174 8.35 -8.65 14.74
C LYS A 174 8.82 -7.39 14.02
N LEU A 175 9.04 -6.31 14.76
CA LEU A 175 9.67 -5.12 14.20
C LEU A 175 11.15 -5.40 13.93
N THR A 176 11.53 -5.38 12.66
CA THR A 176 12.91 -5.62 12.19
C THR A 176 13.63 -4.31 11.87
N TYR A 177 12.89 -3.22 11.66
CA TYR A 177 13.46 -1.90 11.42
C TYR A 177 12.56 -0.80 11.98
N ILE A 178 13.16 0.23 12.60
CA ILE A 178 12.48 1.44 13.07
C ILE A 178 13.43 2.61 12.84
N SER A 179 12.96 3.63 12.12
CA SER A 179 13.69 4.88 11.93
C SER A 179 12.79 6.09 12.19
N TYR A 180 13.30 7.04 12.94
CA TYR A 180 12.67 8.35 13.18
C TYR A 180 13.22 9.44 12.24
N ASP A 181 14.12 9.05 11.33
CA ASP A 181 14.67 9.93 10.29
C ASP A 181 15.22 9.05 9.15
N PHE A 182 14.29 8.49 8.39
CA PHE A 182 14.59 7.48 7.38
C PHE A 182 15.51 8.00 6.27
N HIS A 183 15.37 9.27 5.86
CA HIS A 183 16.18 9.84 4.78
C HIS A 183 17.65 10.03 5.17
N ASN A 184 17.97 10.07 6.45
CA ASN A 184 19.35 10.10 6.95
C ASN A 184 19.95 8.68 7.18
N ASP A 185 19.18 7.63 6.96
CA ASP A 185 19.69 6.25 6.89
C ASP A 185 20.10 5.90 5.46
N PHE A 186 21.33 6.23 5.10
CA PHE A 186 21.85 6.07 3.74
C PHE A 186 21.85 4.62 3.24
N VAL A 187 21.88 3.64 4.11
CA VAL A 187 21.85 2.21 3.74
C VAL A 187 20.44 1.81 3.36
N MET A 188 19.49 2.06 4.23
CA MET A 188 18.09 1.67 4.04
C MET A 188 17.36 2.56 3.02
N CYS A 189 17.80 3.80 2.84
CA CYS A 189 17.22 4.72 1.88
C CYS A 189 17.68 4.51 0.43
N LYS A 190 18.79 3.76 0.19
CA LYS A 190 19.37 3.56 -1.14
C LYS A 190 18.38 2.99 -2.16
N GLU A 191 17.54 2.05 -1.74
CA GLU A 191 16.55 1.39 -2.59
C GLU A 191 15.15 2.02 -2.47
N ASN A 192 15.03 3.15 -1.75
CA ASN A 192 13.74 3.80 -1.57
C ASN A 192 13.16 4.28 -2.90
N VAL A 193 11.86 4.09 -3.05
CA VAL A 193 11.04 4.72 -4.08
C VAL A 193 10.18 5.77 -3.38
N LEU A 194 10.27 7.01 -3.83
CA LEU A 194 9.55 8.13 -3.23
C LEU A 194 8.07 8.10 -3.62
N THR A 195 7.20 8.38 -2.66
CA THR A 195 5.83 8.79 -2.99
C THR A 195 5.78 10.26 -3.38
N GLU A 196 4.73 10.72 -4.09
CA GLU A 196 4.49 12.15 -4.35
C GLU A 196 4.43 12.97 -3.04
N TYR A 197 3.90 12.35 -1.99
CA TYR A 197 3.76 12.97 -0.68
C TYR A 197 5.10 13.05 0.05
N GLU A 198 5.88 11.97 0.03
CA GLU A 198 7.21 11.89 0.65
C GLU A 198 8.18 12.93 0.07
N GLU A 199 8.25 13.06 -1.25
CA GLU A 199 9.06 14.04 -1.95
C GLU A 199 8.75 15.46 -1.45
N LYS A 200 7.49 15.84 -1.48
CA LYS A 200 7.02 17.16 -1.05
C LYS A 200 7.35 17.48 0.43
N PHE A 201 7.20 16.50 1.33
CA PHE A 201 7.40 16.74 2.77
C PHE A 201 8.88 16.69 3.16
N SER A 202 9.69 15.86 2.51
CA SER A 202 11.12 15.83 2.71
C SER A 202 11.80 17.11 2.19
N GLU A 203 11.37 17.64 1.05
CA GLU A 203 11.82 18.93 0.54
C GLU A 203 11.51 20.10 1.50
N ALA A 204 10.43 20.00 2.26
CA ALA A 204 10.08 20.95 3.32
C ALA A 204 10.87 20.75 4.63
N GLY A 205 11.81 19.78 4.66
CA GLY A 205 12.67 19.50 5.82
C GLY A 205 11.99 18.69 6.92
N ASN A 206 10.83 18.07 6.66
CA ASN A 206 10.17 17.19 7.63
C ASN A 206 10.82 15.81 7.66
N PRO A 207 11.10 15.23 8.83
CA PRO A 207 11.60 13.87 8.92
C PRO A 207 10.53 12.87 8.46
N ILE A 208 10.98 11.84 7.77
CA ILE A 208 10.14 10.70 7.40
C ILE A 208 10.43 9.56 8.36
N TYR A 209 9.39 9.04 8.98
CA TYR A 209 9.46 7.87 9.87
C TYR A 209 9.17 6.61 9.07
N LYS A 210 9.94 5.55 9.32
CA LYS A 210 9.73 4.24 8.68
C LYS A 210 9.86 3.12 9.70
N LEU A 211 8.96 2.14 9.63
CA LEU A 211 9.13 0.85 10.27
C LEU A 211 8.96 -0.29 9.25
N ILE A 212 9.57 -1.43 9.56
CA ILE A 212 9.35 -2.70 8.88
C ILE A 212 8.96 -3.72 9.95
N ALA A 213 7.84 -4.37 9.71
CA ALA A 213 7.31 -5.43 10.55
C ALA A 213 7.26 -6.73 9.73
N GLU A 214 7.98 -7.76 10.19
CA GLU A 214 8.04 -9.08 9.58
C GLU A 214 7.02 -9.99 10.26
N LYS A 215 6.23 -10.72 9.46
CA LYS A 215 5.30 -11.72 9.98
C LYS A 215 6.10 -12.92 10.53
N ASN A 216 5.75 -13.34 11.75
CA ASN A 216 6.35 -14.52 12.35
C ASN A 216 6.03 -15.78 11.53
N ASN A 217 6.95 -16.77 11.60
CA ASN A 217 6.76 -18.09 10.95
C ASN A 217 5.67 -18.90 11.63
#